data_45ad0396bc4444445bb0ee463931c199
#
_entry.id   45ad0396bc4444445bb0ee463931c199
#
_cell.length_a   1.000
_cell.length_b   1.000
_cell.length_c   1.000
_cell.angle_alpha   90.00
_cell.angle_beta   90.00
_cell.angle_gamma   90.00
#
_symmetry.space_group_name_H-M   'P 1'
#
loop_
_entity.id
_entity.type
_entity.pdbx_description
1 polymer ?
#
loop_
_entity_poly.entity_id
_entity_poly.type
_entity_poly.pdbx_seq_one_letter_code
_entity_poly.pdbx_strand_id
1 'polypeptide(L)'
;MKKWKCKVCGYVHSGETPPEKCPVCGASAKEFIEIQDTPEQNTDIEWQCSVCKYVHKGPEPPDTCPVCGADKSKFVRLVAENTATSDPKPSSNTHISDAEQTPLSLIYNFISDNIIAHHLHPISVHIPNGVIPVAVAFVLLSAFLGSGSVGLAAFYNTVFITLSMPIVLFTGYVEWKKRYGGTYTNFFITKMICGGLVFAVSFILTLWGIFDQGISQNNGEISWLYILLYIIMLGAAGGAGHLGGKLVFKE
;
A
#
# COMPACT_ATOMS: atom_id res chain seq x y z
N MET A 1 -19.15 43.87 7.34
CA MET A 1 -18.68 43.83 8.74
C MET A 1 -17.32 43.21 8.77
N LYS A 2 -16.34 43.86 9.40
CA LYS A 2 -14.99 43.31 9.54
C LYS A 2 -14.98 42.20 10.60
N LYS A 3 -14.12 41.22 10.44
CA LYS A 3 -13.92 40.13 11.42
C LYS A 3 -12.52 40.24 12.01
N TRP A 4 -12.40 40.07 13.32
CA TRP A 4 -11.17 40.20 14.10
C TRP A 4 -10.89 38.92 14.85
N LYS A 5 -9.75 38.29 14.62
CA LYS A 5 -9.35 37.06 15.30
C LYS A 5 -8.30 37.33 16.37
N CYS A 6 -8.57 36.88 17.59
CA CYS A 6 -7.60 36.94 18.68
C CYS A 6 -6.45 35.95 18.44
N LYS A 7 -5.19 36.43 18.41
CA LYS A 7 -3.99 35.62 18.24
C LYS A 7 -3.75 34.63 19.37
N VAL A 8 -4.26 34.95 20.58
CA VAL A 8 -3.97 34.14 21.79
C VAL A 8 -4.91 32.98 21.90
N CYS A 9 -6.22 33.13 21.68
CA CYS A 9 -7.20 32.05 21.90
C CYS A 9 -8.04 31.69 20.66
N GLY A 10 -7.84 32.38 19.53
CA GLY A 10 -8.59 32.10 18.30
C GLY A 10 -10.01 32.63 18.23
N TYR A 11 -10.52 33.34 19.29
CA TYR A 11 -11.84 33.93 19.31
C TYR A 11 -12.01 34.91 18.14
N VAL A 12 -13.15 34.84 17.46
CA VAL A 12 -13.49 35.72 16.33
C VAL A 12 -14.60 36.71 16.76
N HIS A 13 -14.32 38.01 16.62
CA HIS A 13 -15.25 39.12 16.86
C HIS A 13 -15.68 39.72 15.52
N SER A 14 -16.99 40.00 15.36
CA SER A 14 -17.53 40.66 14.18
C SER A 14 -17.90 42.11 14.57
N GLY A 15 -17.22 43.09 13.97
CA GLY A 15 -17.44 44.51 14.26
C GLY A 15 -16.55 45.38 13.39
N GLU A 16 -16.79 46.69 13.38
CA GLU A 16 -15.97 47.65 12.62
C GLU A 16 -14.57 47.81 13.21
N THR A 17 -14.43 47.58 14.53
CA THR A 17 -13.18 47.65 15.28
C THR A 17 -12.98 46.43 16.17
N PRO A 18 -11.73 46.07 16.52
CA PRO A 18 -11.49 45.00 17.48
C PRO A 18 -12.01 45.38 18.87
N PRO A 19 -12.46 44.43 19.70
CA PRO A 19 -12.89 44.72 21.07
C PRO A 19 -11.69 45.13 21.92
N GLU A 20 -11.91 46.01 22.89
CA GLU A 20 -10.82 46.50 23.80
C GLU A 20 -10.13 45.33 24.54
N LYS A 21 -10.92 44.33 24.92
CA LYS A 21 -10.43 43.09 25.55
C LYS A 21 -11.15 41.87 24.97
N CYS A 22 -10.39 40.78 24.79
CA CYS A 22 -10.98 39.53 24.37
C CYS A 22 -11.92 38.96 25.46
N PRO A 23 -13.18 38.65 25.16
CA PRO A 23 -14.12 38.14 26.15
C PRO A 23 -13.78 36.72 26.63
N VAL A 24 -12.91 36.00 25.92
CA VAL A 24 -12.52 34.63 26.22
C VAL A 24 -11.24 34.58 27.05
N CYS A 25 -10.18 35.30 26.65
CA CYS A 25 -8.86 35.18 27.29
C CYS A 25 -8.35 36.50 27.90
N GLY A 26 -9.08 37.59 27.81
CA GLY A 26 -8.71 38.92 28.37
C GLY A 26 -7.59 39.64 27.60
N ALA A 27 -7.11 39.12 26.46
CA ALA A 27 -6.09 39.74 25.64
C ALA A 27 -6.53 41.15 25.14
N SER A 28 -5.57 42.07 25.03
CA SER A 28 -5.85 43.45 24.58
C SER A 28 -6.18 43.50 23.09
N ALA A 29 -6.80 44.62 22.65
CA ALA A 29 -7.15 44.87 21.24
C ALA A 29 -5.96 44.69 20.28
N LYS A 30 -4.71 44.91 20.74
CA LYS A 30 -3.48 44.75 19.93
C LYS A 30 -3.23 43.32 19.49
N GLU A 31 -3.82 42.36 20.19
CA GLU A 31 -3.68 40.92 19.87
C GLU A 31 -4.74 40.44 18.87
N PHE A 32 -5.56 41.35 18.32
CA PHE A 32 -6.50 41.04 17.27
C PHE A 32 -5.92 41.37 15.90
N ILE A 33 -6.13 40.47 14.96
CA ILE A 33 -5.84 40.66 13.53
C ILE A 33 -7.14 40.76 12.75
N GLU A 34 -7.21 41.69 11.83
CA GLU A 34 -8.30 41.77 10.87
C GLU A 34 -8.23 40.57 9.93
N ILE A 35 -9.30 39.77 9.93
CA ILE A 35 -9.48 38.71 8.92
C ILE A 35 -10.22 39.41 7.78
N GLN A 36 -9.50 39.71 6.68
CA GLN A 36 -10.17 40.02 5.44
C GLN A 36 -10.88 38.74 5.02
N ASP A 37 -12.17 38.81 4.73
CA ASP A 37 -12.86 37.76 3.99
C ASP A 37 -12.21 37.72 2.59
N THR A 38 -10.99 37.23 2.49
CA THR A 38 -10.50 36.68 1.24
C THR A 38 -11.52 35.60 0.90
N PRO A 39 -12.14 35.61 -0.31
CA PRO A 39 -13.08 34.56 -0.66
C PRO A 39 -12.44 33.27 -0.27
N GLU A 40 -13.06 32.52 0.64
CA GLU A 40 -12.60 31.22 1.08
C GLU A 40 -12.12 30.50 -0.19
N GLN A 41 -10.80 30.31 -0.30
CA GLN A 41 -10.26 29.46 -1.33
C GLN A 41 -11.01 28.17 -1.11
N ASN A 42 -11.88 27.84 -2.06
CA ASN A 42 -12.79 26.72 -2.03
C ASN A 42 -11.98 25.47 -1.68
N THR A 43 -11.78 25.20 -0.38
CA THR A 43 -11.01 24.09 0.17
C THR A 43 -11.73 22.77 -0.02
N ASP A 44 -12.94 22.84 -0.60
CA ASP A 44 -13.80 21.69 -0.87
C ASP A 44 -13.56 21.07 -2.26
N ILE A 45 -12.49 21.51 -2.98
CA ILE A 45 -12.11 20.82 -4.21
C ILE A 45 -11.47 19.50 -3.83
N GLU A 46 -12.13 18.43 -4.23
CA GLU A 46 -11.62 17.07 -4.08
C GLU A 46 -10.97 16.60 -5.38
N TRP A 47 -9.77 16.06 -5.23
CA TRP A 47 -8.98 15.48 -6.31
C TRP A 47 -8.81 13.99 -6.10
N GLN A 48 -9.28 13.18 -7.04
CA GLN A 48 -9.14 11.73 -6.95
C GLN A 48 -7.99 11.25 -7.84
N CYS A 49 -7.06 10.51 -7.25
CA CYS A 49 -6.05 9.79 -8.01
C CYS A 49 -6.70 8.68 -8.86
N SER A 50 -6.53 8.74 -10.19
CA SER A 50 -7.10 7.75 -11.12
C SER A 50 -6.50 6.35 -10.92
N VAL A 51 -5.28 6.25 -10.34
CA VAL A 51 -4.56 4.99 -10.13
C VAL A 51 -5.05 4.24 -8.90
N CYS A 52 -5.01 4.87 -7.71
CA CYS A 52 -5.35 4.19 -6.44
C CYS A 52 -6.64 4.67 -5.79
N LYS A 53 -7.34 5.64 -6.40
CA LYS A 53 -8.59 6.24 -5.89
C LYS A 53 -8.41 6.98 -4.55
N TYR A 54 -7.18 7.37 -4.20
CA TYR A 54 -6.95 8.29 -3.10
C TYR A 54 -7.59 9.64 -3.38
N VAL A 55 -8.26 10.24 -2.39
CA VAL A 55 -8.89 11.56 -2.50
C VAL A 55 -8.07 12.57 -1.70
N HIS A 56 -7.63 13.60 -2.37
CA HIS A 56 -6.97 14.76 -1.79
C HIS A 56 -7.92 15.95 -1.74
N LYS A 57 -7.97 16.65 -0.62
CA LYS A 57 -8.76 17.90 -0.46
C LYS A 57 -7.81 19.10 -0.50
N GLY A 58 -8.07 20.02 -1.39
CA GLY A 58 -7.25 21.21 -1.52
C GLY A 58 -7.49 21.96 -2.83
N PRO A 59 -6.94 23.19 -2.95
CA PRO A 59 -7.11 24.01 -4.15
C PRO A 59 -6.46 23.38 -5.39
N GLU A 60 -5.40 22.60 -5.20
CA GLU A 60 -4.66 21.90 -6.26
C GLU A 60 -4.36 20.47 -5.84
N PRO A 61 -4.19 19.55 -6.83
CA PRO A 61 -3.75 18.19 -6.54
C PRO A 61 -2.28 18.19 -6.11
N PRO A 62 -1.85 17.24 -5.26
CA PRO A 62 -0.45 17.13 -4.87
C PRO A 62 0.43 16.73 -6.06
N ASP A 63 1.70 17.11 -6.05
CA ASP A 63 2.63 16.81 -7.13
C ASP A 63 2.82 15.31 -7.33
N THR A 64 2.77 14.55 -6.25
CA THR A 64 2.80 13.08 -6.26
C THR A 64 1.76 12.52 -5.30
N CYS A 65 1.10 11.44 -5.69
CA CYS A 65 0.15 10.75 -4.82
C CYS A 65 0.86 10.14 -3.61
N PRO A 66 0.48 10.48 -2.36
CA PRO A 66 1.15 9.98 -1.16
C PRO A 66 0.97 8.46 -0.96
N VAL A 67 -0.06 7.89 -1.58
CA VAL A 67 -0.41 6.48 -1.45
C VAL A 67 0.32 5.59 -2.46
N CYS A 68 0.31 5.95 -3.75
CA CYS A 68 0.85 5.10 -4.82
C CYS A 68 2.02 5.72 -5.59
N GLY A 69 2.40 6.97 -5.27
CA GLY A 69 3.49 7.67 -5.94
C GLY A 69 3.18 8.11 -7.38
N ALA A 70 1.91 8.11 -7.80
CA ALA A 70 1.52 8.57 -9.13
C ALA A 70 1.67 10.09 -9.24
N ASP A 71 2.05 10.57 -10.43
CA ASP A 71 2.23 11.98 -10.74
C ASP A 71 0.92 12.79 -10.66
N LYS A 72 1.04 14.12 -10.47
CA LYS A 72 -0.07 15.10 -10.44
C LYS A 72 -1.04 14.94 -11.62
N SER A 73 -0.55 14.59 -12.81
CA SER A 73 -1.37 14.40 -14.02
C SER A 73 -2.40 13.26 -13.89
N LYS A 74 -2.26 12.39 -12.90
CA LYS A 74 -3.19 11.28 -12.61
C LYS A 74 -4.31 11.66 -11.65
N PHE A 75 -4.39 12.92 -11.24
CA PHE A 75 -5.50 13.41 -10.42
C PHE A 75 -6.61 14.00 -11.29
N VAL A 76 -7.84 13.61 -10.97
CA VAL A 76 -9.06 14.12 -11.59
C VAL A 76 -9.85 14.87 -10.54
N ARG A 77 -10.35 16.06 -10.88
CA ARG A 77 -11.19 16.85 -9.99
C ARG A 77 -12.55 16.17 -9.83
N LEU A 78 -12.94 15.91 -8.59
CA LEU A 78 -14.30 15.50 -8.26
C LEU A 78 -15.16 16.75 -8.19
N VAL A 79 -16.02 16.95 -9.20
CA VAL A 79 -17.05 18.00 -9.15
C VAL A 79 -18.20 17.41 -8.35
N ALA A 80 -18.60 18.05 -7.24
CA ALA A 80 -19.83 17.71 -6.55
C ALA A 80 -21.00 18.04 -7.48
N GLU A 81 -21.52 17.05 -8.18
CA GLU A 81 -22.78 17.18 -8.90
C GLU A 81 -23.91 17.28 -7.89
N ASN A 82 -24.39 18.51 -7.69
CA ASN A 82 -25.71 18.74 -7.14
C ASN A 82 -26.73 18.43 -8.23
N THR A 83 -27.63 17.52 -7.89
CA THR A 83 -28.97 17.26 -8.44
C THR A 83 -29.12 16.47 -9.74
N ALA A 84 -29.79 15.36 -9.53
CA ALA A 84 -30.87 14.77 -10.33
C ALA A 84 -30.53 14.08 -11.67
N THR A 85 -30.85 12.80 -11.64
CA THR A 85 -31.25 11.93 -12.74
C THR A 85 -30.19 11.44 -13.71
N SER A 86 -30.22 10.13 -13.71
CA SER A 86 -29.66 9.20 -14.67
C SER A 86 -28.26 8.65 -14.31
N ASP A 87 -28.30 7.39 -13.85
CA ASP A 87 -27.15 6.50 -13.83
C ASP A 87 -26.36 6.60 -15.13
N PRO A 88 -25.12 7.01 -15.13
CA PRO A 88 -24.25 6.67 -16.22
C PRO A 88 -23.83 5.21 -15.99
N LYS A 89 -24.57 4.26 -16.59
CA LYS A 89 -24.06 2.96 -16.98
C LYS A 89 -22.59 3.16 -17.38
N PRO A 90 -21.64 2.38 -16.84
CA PRO A 90 -20.25 2.48 -17.23
C PRO A 90 -20.20 2.31 -18.74
N SER A 91 -19.86 3.40 -19.44
CA SER A 91 -19.62 3.39 -20.87
C SER A 91 -18.36 2.58 -21.12
N SER A 92 -18.55 1.30 -21.31
CA SER A 92 -17.61 0.40 -21.93
C SER A 92 -17.67 0.59 -23.44
N ASN A 93 -17.29 1.75 -23.92
CA ASN A 93 -17.03 1.97 -25.34
C ASN A 93 -15.59 2.45 -25.53
N THR A 94 -14.64 1.58 -25.20
CA THR A 94 -13.45 1.47 -26.00
C THR A 94 -13.80 0.43 -27.06
N HIS A 95 -14.02 0.86 -28.30
CA HIS A 95 -13.93 0.01 -29.46
C HIS A 95 -12.55 -0.65 -29.44
N ILE A 96 -12.45 -1.79 -28.77
CA ILE A 96 -11.41 -2.76 -29.01
C ILE A 96 -11.85 -3.35 -30.34
N SER A 97 -11.15 -2.95 -31.41
CA SER A 97 -11.15 -3.70 -32.67
C SER A 97 -11.19 -5.18 -32.35
N ASP A 98 -12.05 -5.92 -33.04
CA ASP A 98 -12.16 -7.39 -33.02
C ASP A 98 -10.81 -8.04 -33.38
N ALA A 99 -9.83 -7.88 -32.51
CA ALA A 99 -8.62 -8.67 -32.52
C ALA A 99 -9.05 -10.06 -32.02
N GLU A 100 -8.98 -11.03 -32.91
CA GLU A 100 -9.21 -12.45 -32.78
C GLU A 100 -8.97 -12.93 -31.34
N GLN A 101 -10.08 -13.14 -30.60
CA GLN A 101 -9.99 -13.58 -29.20
C GLN A 101 -9.48 -15.01 -29.19
N THR A 102 -8.21 -15.18 -28.97
CA THR A 102 -7.62 -16.51 -28.82
C THR A 102 -8.19 -17.20 -27.59
N PRO A 103 -8.38 -18.53 -27.59
CA PRO A 103 -8.84 -19.27 -26.42
C PRO A 103 -8.03 -18.96 -25.16
N LEU A 104 -6.74 -18.69 -25.31
CA LEU A 104 -5.82 -18.34 -24.22
C LEU A 104 -6.18 -16.97 -23.59
N SER A 105 -6.59 -15.98 -24.41
CA SER A 105 -6.99 -14.66 -23.90
C SER A 105 -8.31 -14.73 -23.13
N LEU A 106 -9.23 -15.60 -23.53
CA LEU A 106 -10.48 -15.83 -22.81
C LEU A 106 -10.23 -16.46 -21.43
N ILE A 107 -9.37 -17.49 -21.38
CA ILE A 107 -8.99 -18.14 -20.13
C ILE A 107 -8.28 -17.14 -19.20
N TYR A 108 -7.33 -16.35 -19.72
CA TYR A 108 -6.63 -15.34 -18.94
C TYR A 108 -7.61 -14.29 -18.38
N ASN A 109 -8.55 -13.79 -19.17
CA ASN A 109 -9.55 -12.82 -18.73
C ASN A 109 -10.45 -13.42 -17.64
N PHE A 110 -10.96 -14.63 -17.84
CA PHE A 110 -11.76 -15.33 -16.83
C PHE A 110 -11.02 -15.49 -15.50
N ILE A 111 -9.77 -15.99 -15.53
CA ILE A 111 -8.96 -16.17 -14.32
C ILE A 111 -8.68 -14.82 -13.65
N SER A 112 -8.29 -13.80 -14.42
CA SER A 112 -7.93 -12.49 -13.89
C SER A 112 -9.12 -11.75 -13.29
N ASP A 113 -10.32 -11.90 -13.87
CA ASP A 113 -11.55 -11.29 -13.32
C ASP A 113 -11.96 -11.95 -12.00
N ASN A 114 -11.81 -13.28 -11.89
CA ASN A 114 -12.02 -13.98 -10.62
C ASN A 114 -11.00 -13.58 -9.56
N ILE A 115 -9.72 -13.38 -9.91
CA ILE A 115 -8.69 -12.90 -8.97
C ILE A 115 -9.09 -11.56 -8.37
N ILE A 116 -9.59 -10.63 -9.19
CA ILE A 116 -10.01 -9.31 -8.74
C ILE A 116 -11.31 -9.37 -7.93
N ALA A 117 -12.32 -10.11 -8.41
CA ALA A 117 -13.61 -10.22 -7.76
C ALA A 117 -13.53 -10.81 -6.35
N HIS A 118 -12.66 -11.80 -6.16
CA HIS A 118 -12.49 -12.50 -4.88
C HIS A 118 -11.31 -11.98 -4.04
N HIS A 119 -10.67 -10.86 -4.43
CA HIS A 119 -9.55 -10.29 -3.71
C HIS A 119 -8.42 -11.30 -3.43
N LEU A 120 -8.11 -12.18 -4.41
CA LEU A 120 -7.20 -13.30 -4.18
C LEU A 120 -5.78 -12.85 -3.84
N HIS A 121 -5.32 -11.69 -4.32
CA HIS A 121 -3.99 -11.20 -3.95
C HIS A 121 -3.89 -10.81 -2.47
N PRO A 122 -4.78 -9.94 -1.91
CA PRO A 122 -4.81 -9.69 -0.47
C PRO A 122 -4.88 -10.97 0.37
N ILE A 123 -5.68 -11.96 -0.05
CA ILE A 123 -5.79 -13.24 0.67
C ILE A 123 -4.49 -14.03 0.59
N SER A 124 -3.91 -14.18 -0.61
CA SER A 124 -2.70 -15.00 -0.80
C SER A 124 -1.47 -14.46 -0.08
N VAL A 125 -1.32 -13.14 0.06
CA VAL A 125 -0.17 -12.54 0.77
C VAL A 125 -0.17 -12.83 2.28
N HIS A 126 -1.31 -13.24 2.88
CA HIS A 126 -1.34 -13.63 4.27
C HIS A 126 -0.54 -14.91 4.53
N ILE A 127 -0.40 -15.79 3.53
CA ILE A 127 0.38 -17.03 3.65
C ILE A 127 1.85 -16.68 3.93
N PRO A 128 2.63 -16.03 3.04
CA PRO A 128 4.01 -15.72 3.35
C PRO A 128 4.16 -14.77 4.54
N ASN A 129 3.28 -13.77 4.71
CA ASN A 129 3.36 -12.82 5.82
C ASN A 129 3.16 -13.49 7.19
N GLY A 130 2.36 -14.55 7.27
CA GLY A 130 2.18 -15.32 8.50
C GLY A 130 3.26 -16.37 8.72
N VAL A 131 3.68 -17.07 7.66
CA VAL A 131 4.60 -18.21 7.78
C VAL A 131 6.07 -17.78 7.88
N ILE A 132 6.50 -16.70 7.21
CA ILE A 132 7.89 -16.22 7.26
C ILE A 132 8.36 -15.90 8.68
N PRO A 133 7.62 -15.12 9.50
CA PRO A 133 8.04 -14.87 10.88
C PRO A 133 8.19 -16.14 11.72
N VAL A 134 7.31 -17.13 11.50
CA VAL A 134 7.39 -18.43 12.17
C VAL A 134 8.63 -19.22 11.74
N ALA A 135 8.92 -19.25 10.44
CA ALA A 135 10.12 -19.90 9.91
C ALA A 135 11.41 -19.24 10.46
N VAL A 136 11.44 -17.90 10.54
CA VAL A 136 12.56 -17.16 11.16
C VAL A 136 12.69 -17.49 12.64
N ALA A 137 11.59 -17.51 13.38
CA ALA A 137 11.61 -17.88 14.80
C ALA A 137 12.15 -19.31 14.99
N PHE A 138 11.74 -20.24 14.16
CA PHE A 138 12.22 -21.63 14.25
C PHE A 138 13.72 -21.78 13.89
N VAL A 139 14.23 -21.06 12.90
CA VAL A 139 15.66 -21.14 12.56
C VAL A 139 16.50 -20.53 13.69
N LEU A 140 16.07 -19.41 14.28
CA LEU A 140 16.77 -18.80 15.43
C LEU A 140 16.72 -19.70 16.67
N LEU A 141 15.56 -20.28 16.94
CA LEU A 141 15.38 -21.20 18.06
C LEU A 141 16.20 -22.49 17.87
N SER A 142 16.25 -23.03 16.65
CA SER A 142 17.12 -24.17 16.31
C SER A 142 18.59 -23.85 16.53
N ALA A 143 19.04 -22.66 16.13
CA ALA A 143 20.42 -22.21 16.35
C ALA A 143 20.73 -22.09 17.84
N PHE A 144 19.80 -21.58 18.64
CA PHE A 144 19.99 -21.36 20.08
C PHE A 144 19.94 -22.67 20.88
N LEU A 145 19.00 -23.58 20.55
CA LEU A 145 18.81 -24.84 21.29
C LEU A 145 19.64 -26.01 20.76
N GLY A 146 20.27 -25.87 19.59
CA GLY A 146 20.95 -26.99 18.92
C GLY A 146 19.96 -28.08 18.46
N SER A 147 18.69 -27.75 18.21
CA SER A 147 17.62 -28.71 17.94
C SER A 147 17.38 -28.90 16.43
N GLY A 148 17.77 -30.04 15.88
CA GLY A 148 17.54 -30.39 14.49
C GLY A 148 16.05 -30.50 14.11
N SER A 149 15.19 -30.93 15.02
CA SER A 149 13.74 -31.03 14.75
C SER A 149 13.11 -29.65 14.52
N VAL A 150 13.55 -28.63 15.26
CA VAL A 150 13.09 -27.24 15.09
C VAL A 150 13.63 -26.66 13.78
N GLY A 151 14.89 -26.95 13.42
CA GLY A 151 15.48 -26.57 12.15
C GLY A 151 14.73 -27.19 10.96
N LEU A 152 14.36 -28.46 11.07
CA LEU A 152 13.57 -29.15 10.05
C LEU A 152 12.16 -28.52 9.92
N ALA A 153 11.55 -28.08 11.01
CA ALA A 153 10.28 -27.33 10.97
C ALA A 153 10.44 -26.00 10.21
N ALA A 154 11.54 -25.25 10.45
CA ALA A 154 11.86 -24.04 9.67
C ALA A 154 11.99 -24.33 8.19
N PHE A 155 12.67 -25.42 7.83
CA PHE A 155 12.85 -25.85 6.45
C PHE A 155 11.51 -26.16 5.77
N TYR A 156 10.61 -26.94 6.38
CA TYR A 156 9.31 -27.23 5.79
C TYR A 156 8.44 -25.96 5.62
N ASN A 157 8.48 -25.03 6.54
CA ASN A 157 7.83 -23.73 6.38
C ASN A 157 8.40 -22.98 5.18
N THR A 158 9.71 -23.02 4.96
CA THR A 158 10.36 -22.37 3.82
C THR A 158 9.97 -23.01 2.48
N VAL A 159 9.89 -24.34 2.42
CA VAL A 159 9.37 -25.07 1.24
C VAL A 159 7.93 -24.60 0.95
N PHE A 160 7.07 -24.52 1.97
CA PHE A 160 5.70 -24.07 1.81
C PHE A 160 5.61 -22.62 1.31
N ILE A 161 6.47 -21.71 1.83
CA ILE A 161 6.58 -20.33 1.33
C ILE A 161 6.96 -20.36 -0.15
N THR A 162 8.01 -21.11 -0.52
CA THR A 162 8.51 -21.20 -1.89
C THR A 162 7.43 -21.66 -2.86
N LEU A 163 6.63 -22.66 -2.49
CA LEU A 163 5.53 -23.16 -3.32
C LEU A 163 4.36 -22.18 -3.41
N SER A 164 4.12 -21.38 -2.40
CA SER A 164 3.04 -20.39 -2.40
C SER A 164 3.38 -19.11 -3.18
N MET A 165 4.67 -18.74 -3.26
CA MET A 165 5.10 -17.47 -3.85
C MET A 165 4.74 -17.28 -5.33
N PRO A 166 4.79 -18.28 -6.23
CA PRO A 166 4.32 -18.11 -7.61
C PRO A 166 2.86 -17.65 -7.70
N ILE A 167 2.00 -18.17 -6.82
CA ILE A 167 0.58 -17.77 -6.75
C ILE A 167 0.46 -16.31 -6.29
N VAL A 168 1.23 -15.93 -5.25
CA VAL A 168 1.25 -14.55 -4.72
C VAL A 168 1.74 -13.56 -5.77
N LEU A 169 2.81 -13.89 -6.47
CA LEU A 169 3.38 -13.02 -7.52
C LEU A 169 2.43 -12.89 -8.71
N PHE A 170 1.82 -13.98 -9.15
CA PHE A 170 0.87 -13.96 -10.25
C PHE A 170 -0.39 -13.14 -9.92
N THR A 171 -1.00 -13.38 -8.76
CA THR A 171 -2.19 -12.61 -8.32
C THR A 171 -1.86 -11.13 -8.15
N GLY A 172 -0.65 -10.81 -7.63
CA GLY A 172 -0.16 -9.44 -7.50
C GLY A 172 0.06 -8.74 -8.85
N TYR A 173 0.60 -9.46 -9.83
CA TYR A 173 0.75 -8.95 -11.19
C TYR A 173 -0.60 -8.63 -11.83
N VAL A 174 -1.58 -9.54 -11.70
CA VAL A 174 -2.93 -9.33 -12.22
C VAL A 174 -3.59 -8.11 -11.57
N GLU A 175 -3.50 -8.00 -10.24
CA GLU A 175 -4.06 -6.85 -9.52
C GLU A 175 -3.42 -5.54 -9.94
N TRP A 176 -2.08 -5.49 -10.03
CA TRP A 176 -1.35 -4.32 -10.52
C TRP A 176 -1.80 -3.91 -11.92
N LYS A 177 -1.93 -4.87 -12.83
CA LYS A 177 -2.29 -4.59 -14.22
C LYS A 177 -3.75 -4.14 -14.35
N LYS A 178 -4.71 -4.84 -13.71
CA LYS A 178 -6.14 -4.57 -13.88
C LYS A 178 -6.66 -3.47 -12.96
N ARG A 179 -6.21 -3.43 -11.69
CA ARG A 179 -6.72 -2.46 -10.72
C ARG A 179 -5.97 -1.14 -10.73
N TYR A 180 -4.66 -1.16 -10.99
CA TYR A 180 -3.79 0.02 -10.99
C TYR A 180 -3.32 0.43 -12.38
N GLY A 181 -3.91 -0.15 -13.44
CA GLY A 181 -3.63 0.20 -14.83
C GLY A 181 -2.21 -0.07 -15.28
N GLY A 182 -1.47 -0.95 -14.59
CA GLY A 182 -0.08 -1.27 -14.93
C GLY A 182 0.88 -0.08 -14.76
N THR A 183 0.54 0.91 -13.92
CA THR A 183 1.33 2.13 -13.75
C THR A 183 2.63 1.81 -13.00
N TYR A 184 3.78 2.17 -13.58
CA TYR A 184 5.09 2.04 -12.95
C TYR A 184 5.36 3.28 -12.09
N THR A 185 5.33 3.10 -10.77
CA THR A 185 5.80 4.07 -9.80
C THR A 185 6.87 3.43 -8.92
N ASN A 186 7.69 4.23 -8.26
CA ASN A 186 8.70 3.72 -7.31
C ASN A 186 8.05 2.81 -6.24
N PHE A 187 6.83 3.11 -5.88
CA PHE A 187 6.03 2.31 -4.93
C PHE A 187 5.79 0.88 -5.44
N PHE A 188 5.24 0.73 -6.66
CA PHE A 188 4.96 -0.59 -7.23
C PHE A 188 6.25 -1.34 -7.57
N ILE A 189 7.28 -0.63 -8.07
CA ILE A 189 8.59 -1.23 -8.37
C ILE A 189 9.21 -1.81 -7.09
N THR A 190 9.24 -1.04 -6.00
CA THR A 190 9.78 -1.51 -4.71
C THR A 190 8.99 -2.73 -4.20
N LYS A 191 7.65 -2.71 -4.29
CA LYS A 191 6.83 -3.85 -3.90
C LYS A 191 7.12 -5.10 -4.73
N MET A 192 7.31 -4.96 -6.05
CA MET A 192 7.67 -6.07 -6.95
C MET A 192 9.06 -6.62 -6.62
N ILE A 193 10.04 -5.75 -6.36
CA ILE A 193 11.41 -6.16 -5.96
C ILE A 193 11.35 -6.92 -4.64
N CYS A 194 10.63 -6.43 -3.64
CA CYS A 194 10.48 -7.14 -2.36
C CYS A 194 9.84 -8.52 -2.54
N GLY A 195 8.76 -8.63 -3.32
CA GLY A 195 8.12 -9.92 -3.59
C GLY A 195 9.04 -10.88 -4.35
N GLY A 196 9.76 -10.38 -5.36
CA GLY A 196 10.76 -11.15 -6.10
C GLY A 196 11.91 -11.63 -5.20
N LEU A 197 12.36 -10.76 -4.28
CA LEU A 197 13.43 -11.10 -3.32
C LEU A 197 12.97 -12.19 -2.34
N VAL A 198 11.74 -12.11 -1.81
CA VAL A 198 11.18 -13.18 -0.95
C VAL A 198 11.18 -14.50 -1.70
N PHE A 199 10.72 -14.52 -2.96
CA PHE A 199 10.71 -15.75 -3.76
C PHE A 199 12.12 -16.29 -4.01
N ALA A 200 13.05 -15.45 -4.46
CA ALA A 200 14.42 -15.86 -4.75
C ALA A 200 15.12 -16.40 -3.51
N VAL A 201 15.02 -15.72 -2.37
CA VAL A 201 15.66 -16.15 -1.13
C VAL A 201 15.02 -17.44 -0.60
N SER A 202 13.69 -17.55 -0.58
CA SER A 202 13.02 -18.79 -0.14
C SER A 202 13.38 -19.97 -1.05
N PHE A 203 13.50 -19.73 -2.36
CA PHE A 203 13.92 -20.76 -3.31
C PHE A 203 15.37 -21.22 -3.07
N ILE A 204 16.30 -20.27 -2.86
CA ILE A 204 17.70 -20.56 -2.51
C ILE A 204 17.77 -21.38 -1.21
N LEU A 205 17.06 -20.95 -0.16
CA LEU A 205 17.03 -21.66 1.12
C LEU A 205 16.45 -23.06 0.99
N THR A 206 15.42 -23.25 0.16
CA THR A 206 14.83 -24.55 -0.13
C THR A 206 15.81 -25.46 -0.83
N LEU A 207 16.48 -24.98 -1.89
CA LEU A 207 17.51 -25.76 -2.58
C LEU A 207 18.67 -26.11 -1.65
N TRP A 208 19.14 -25.14 -0.86
CA TRP A 208 20.23 -25.40 0.09
C TRP A 208 19.87 -26.50 1.08
N GLY A 209 18.66 -26.43 1.69
CA GLY A 209 18.22 -27.47 2.63
C GLY A 209 17.96 -28.85 2.00
N ILE A 210 17.67 -28.92 0.67
CA ILE A 210 17.58 -30.19 -0.05
C ILE A 210 18.96 -30.80 -0.28
N PHE A 211 19.94 -30.00 -0.71
CA PHE A 211 21.29 -30.48 -1.04
C PHE A 211 22.16 -30.70 0.19
N ASP A 212 21.95 -29.89 1.24
CA ASP A 212 22.67 -29.98 2.51
C ASP A 212 21.67 -30.15 3.67
N GLN A 213 21.28 -31.40 3.90
CA GLN A 213 20.36 -31.73 5.00
C GLN A 213 20.96 -31.43 6.37
N GLY A 214 22.30 -31.39 6.49
CA GLY A 214 22.98 -31.01 7.74
C GLY A 214 22.64 -29.61 8.22
N ILE A 215 22.47 -28.66 7.30
CA ILE A 215 22.19 -27.27 7.63
C ILE A 215 20.75 -27.08 8.18
N SER A 216 19.79 -27.84 7.64
CA SER A 216 18.39 -27.78 8.10
C SER A 216 18.17 -28.58 9.40
N GLN A 217 18.97 -29.64 9.64
CA GLN A 217 18.87 -30.47 10.83
C GLN A 217 19.81 -30.07 11.96
N ASN A 218 20.56 -28.99 11.78
CA ASN A 218 21.51 -28.48 12.77
C ASN A 218 22.51 -29.55 13.25
N ASN A 219 22.97 -30.42 12.34
CA ASN A 219 23.98 -31.46 12.65
C ASN A 219 25.40 -30.87 12.74
N GLY A 220 25.52 -29.56 12.75
CA GLY A 220 26.72 -28.75 12.88
C GLY A 220 26.33 -27.32 13.27
N GLU A 221 27.30 -26.42 13.25
CA GLU A 221 26.96 -25.00 13.46
C GLU A 221 26.13 -24.47 12.28
N ILE A 222 24.95 -23.92 12.56
CA ILE A 222 24.14 -23.24 11.53
C ILE A 222 24.96 -22.09 10.95
N SER A 223 25.15 -22.11 9.64
CA SER A 223 25.88 -21.04 8.96
C SER A 223 25.18 -19.69 9.21
N TRP A 224 25.95 -18.69 9.64
CA TRP A 224 25.44 -17.33 9.80
C TRP A 224 24.80 -16.77 8.52
N LEU A 225 25.29 -17.21 7.35
CA LEU A 225 24.71 -16.83 6.05
C LEU A 225 23.29 -17.40 5.88
N TYR A 226 23.03 -18.61 6.36
CA TYR A 226 21.70 -19.21 6.35
C TYR A 226 20.72 -18.38 7.17
N ILE A 227 21.10 -18.00 8.39
CA ILE A 227 20.29 -17.13 9.26
C ILE A 227 20.07 -15.76 8.61
N LEU A 228 21.14 -15.16 8.03
CA LEU A 228 21.07 -13.86 7.36
C LEU A 228 20.04 -13.88 6.22
N LEU A 229 19.98 -14.93 5.43
CA LEU A 229 18.99 -15.07 4.35
C LEU A 229 17.56 -15.08 4.89
N TYR A 230 17.30 -15.74 6.02
CA TYR A 230 15.98 -15.67 6.67
C TYR A 230 15.61 -14.26 7.12
N ILE A 231 16.57 -13.52 7.67
CA ILE A 231 16.36 -12.13 8.10
C ILE A 231 16.09 -11.21 6.89
N ILE A 232 16.83 -11.40 5.79
CA ILE A 232 16.60 -10.67 4.53
C ILE A 232 15.18 -10.96 4.01
N MET A 233 14.77 -12.23 3.99
CA MET A 233 13.44 -12.65 3.57
C MET A 233 12.33 -12.01 4.43
N LEU A 234 12.52 -11.96 5.77
CA LEU A 234 11.60 -11.31 6.69
C LEU A 234 11.50 -9.80 6.42
N GLY A 235 12.64 -9.13 6.25
CA GLY A 235 12.70 -7.69 5.95
C GLY A 235 11.99 -7.35 4.63
N ALA A 236 12.22 -8.16 3.59
CA ALA A 236 11.56 -8.00 2.29
C ALA A 236 10.04 -8.22 2.40
N ALA A 237 9.59 -9.25 3.11
CA ALA A 237 8.17 -9.51 3.34
C ALA A 237 7.51 -8.38 4.13
N GLY A 238 8.16 -7.89 5.19
CA GLY A 238 7.70 -6.75 5.98
C GLY A 238 7.59 -5.47 5.15
N GLY A 239 8.58 -5.19 4.31
CA GLY A 239 8.56 -4.06 3.37
C GLY A 239 7.40 -4.14 2.38
N ALA A 240 7.21 -5.31 1.75
CA ALA A 240 6.08 -5.53 0.83
C ALA A 240 4.73 -5.39 1.53
N GLY A 241 4.61 -5.91 2.77
CA GLY A 241 3.41 -5.82 3.59
C GLY A 241 3.07 -4.40 4.00
N HIS A 242 4.07 -3.61 4.46
CA HIS A 242 3.90 -2.21 4.80
C HIS A 242 3.41 -1.38 3.62
N LEU A 243 4.05 -1.54 2.45
CA LEU A 243 3.60 -0.87 1.23
C LEU A 243 2.18 -1.33 0.83
N GLY A 244 1.87 -2.62 0.99
CA GLY A 244 0.51 -3.14 0.75
C GLY A 244 -0.53 -2.49 1.66
N GLY A 245 -0.21 -2.29 2.94
CA GLY A 245 -1.06 -1.62 3.92
C GLY A 245 -1.42 -0.20 3.50
N LYS A 246 -0.46 0.60 3.03
CA LYS A 246 -0.71 1.96 2.53
C LYS A 246 -1.75 2.01 1.40
N LEU A 247 -1.76 1.02 0.50
CA LEU A 247 -2.77 0.95 -0.57
C LEU A 247 -4.18 0.65 -0.06
N VAL A 248 -4.28 -0.12 1.02
CA VAL A 248 -5.58 -0.52 1.60
C VAL A 248 -6.13 0.61 2.46
N PHE A 249 -5.32 1.15 3.37
CA PHE A 249 -5.76 2.18 4.32
C PHE A 249 -5.72 3.60 3.74
N LYS A 250 -5.03 3.81 2.60
CA LYS A 250 -4.91 5.10 1.90
C LYS A 250 -4.32 6.21 2.79
N GLU A 251 -3.38 5.84 3.66
CA GLU A 251 -2.64 6.73 4.54
C GLU A 251 -1.26 7.10 3.96
#